data_48a73671f3b03769ca46a0e48277cabb
#
_entry.id   48a73671f3b03769ca46a0e48277cabb
#
_cell.length_a   1.000
_cell.length_b   1.000
_cell.length_c   1.000
_cell.angle_alpha   90.00
_cell.angle_beta   90.00
_cell.angle_gamma   90.00
#
_symmetry.space_group_name_H-M   'P 1'
#
loop_
_entity.id
_entity.type
_entity.pdbx_description
1 polymer ?
#
loop_
_entity_poly.entity_id
_entity_poly.type
_entity_poly.pdbx_seq_one_letter_code
_entity_poly.pdbx_strand_id
1 'polypeptide(L)'
;MPQQQQASQRPPTFGRYGEIPPEQLSPKQKEAYDYILQERGICPGPYRIWLQNPDLLHAMTPIGVYYQKKLQISRQEHEIVTNCINGKWATAGYSNKEHEEIAEKAGLAAEKVQALIAGFPTSFEDPRQQVIYEITQTLIASRRVPQGLYQRAFDLLGDAGLTDVTVLIGYFTSVSMTLALYDVPAGASDYSPYK
;
A
#
# COMPACT_ATOMS: atom_id res chain seq x y z
N MET A 1 -4.06 -5.16 -30.51
CA MET A 1 -4.15 -3.71 -30.26
C MET A 1 -5.57 -3.09 -30.25
N PRO A 2 -6.72 -3.80 -30.35
CA PRO A 2 -8.04 -3.16 -30.26
C PRO A 2 -8.56 -2.92 -28.81
N GLN A 3 -8.02 -3.61 -27.81
CA GLN A 3 -8.58 -3.53 -26.44
C GLN A 3 -8.11 -2.32 -25.60
N GLN A 4 -6.99 -1.67 -25.94
CA GLN A 4 -6.49 -0.51 -25.21
C GLN A 4 -7.29 0.77 -25.47
N GLN A 5 -7.95 0.90 -26.63
CA GLN A 5 -8.75 2.08 -26.96
C GLN A 5 -10.13 2.12 -26.25
N GLN A 6 -10.66 0.98 -25.81
CA GLN A 6 -11.96 0.95 -25.12
C GLN A 6 -11.86 1.37 -23.63
N ALA A 7 -10.70 1.24 -22.99
CA ALA A 7 -10.52 1.64 -21.58
C ALA A 7 -10.64 3.15 -21.38
N SER A 8 -10.29 3.98 -22.39
CA SER A 8 -10.34 5.44 -22.32
C SER A 8 -11.75 6.04 -22.47
N GLN A 9 -12.78 5.25 -22.74
CA GLN A 9 -14.15 5.72 -22.98
C GLN A 9 -15.12 5.42 -21.83
N ARG A 10 -14.69 4.70 -20.77
CA ARG A 10 -15.56 4.44 -19.63
C ARG A 10 -15.62 5.65 -18.69
N PRO A 11 -16.83 5.98 -18.14
CA PRO A 11 -16.94 7.00 -17.12
C PRO A 11 -16.02 6.67 -15.93
N PRO A 12 -15.35 7.67 -15.34
CA PRO A 12 -14.55 7.45 -14.15
C PRO A 12 -15.41 6.95 -12.98
N THR A 13 -15.01 5.84 -12.34
CA THR A 13 -15.69 5.25 -11.18
C THR A 13 -14.75 5.09 -9.99
N PHE A 14 -13.44 5.08 -10.25
CA PHE A 14 -12.41 4.93 -9.24
C PHE A 14 -11.30 5.98 -9.47
N GLY A 15 -11.56 7.21 -9.03
CA GLY A 15 -10.77 8.37 -9.44
C GLY A 15 -10.90 8.59 -10.94
N ARG A 16 -9.78 8.79 -11.64
CA ARG A 16 -9.74 8.93 -13.11
C ARG A 16 -9.92 7.60 -13.84
N TYR A 17 -9.91 6.49 -13.12
CA TYR A 17 -10.06 5.16 -13.69
C TYR A 17 -11.52 4.75 -13.82
N GLY A 18 -11.93 4.35 -15.03
CA GLY A 18 -13.21 3.70 -15.27
C GLY A 18 -13.08 2.18 -15.10
N GLU A 19 -13.60 1.65 -14.01
CA GLU A 19 -13.52 0.21 -13.71
C GLU A 19 -14.25 -0.61 -14.77
N ILE A 20 -13.71 -1.80 -15.08
CA ILE A 20 -14.40 -2.77 -15.91
C ILE A 20 -15.34 -3.56 -14.99
N PRO A 21 -16.64 -3.61 -15.24
CA PRO A 21 -17.53 -4.48 -14.47
C PRO A 21 -17.05 -5.95 -14.52
N PRO A 22 -17.13 -6.69 -13.40
CA PRO A 22 -16.61 -8.06 -13.32
C PRO A 22 -17.12 -8.98 -14.43
N GLU A 23 -18.35 -8.81 -14.89
CA GLU A 23 -18.98 -9.55 -15.99
C GLU A 23 -18.43 -9.18 -17.38
N GLN A 24 -17.69 -8.09 -17.50
CA GLN A 24 -17.09 -7.62 -18.76
C GLN A 24 -15.57 -7.87 -18.82
N LEU A 25 -15.01 -8.53 -17.82
CA LEU A 25 -13.60 -8.88 -17.80
C LEU A 25 -13.26 -9.82 -18.96
N SER A 26 -12.12 -9.56 -19.61
CA SER A 26 -11.56 -10.54 -20.55
C SER A 26 -11.19 -11.84 -19.83
N PRO A 27 -11.02 -12.98 -20.54
CA PRO A 27 -10.66 -14.25 -19.91
C PRO A 27 -9.41 -14.16 -19.01
N LYS A 28 -8.36 -13.47 -19.45
CA LYS A 28 -7.14 -13.25 -18.65
C LYS A 28 -7.39 -12.37 -17.42
N GLN A 29 -8.19 -11.31 -17.56
CA GLN A 29 -8.55 -10.46 -16.42
C GLN A 29 -9.40 -11.21 -15.42
N LYS A 30 -10.33 -12.04 -15.90
CA LYS A 30 -11.18 -12.87 -15.02
C LYS A 30 -10.33 -13.89 -14.25
N GLU A 31 -9.38 -14.56 -14.91
CA GLU A 31 -8.45 -15.48 -14.25
C GLU A 31 -7.66 -14.78 -13.13
N ALA A 32 -7.07 -13.62 -13.41
CA ALA A 32 -6.31 -12.85 -12.43
C ALA A 32 -7.21 -12.32 -11.29
N TYR A 33 -8.45 -11.93 -11.61
CA TYR A 33 -9.43 -11.49 -10.61
C TYR A 33 -9.85 -12.66 -9.71
N ASP A 34 -10.15 -13.83 -10.25
CA ASP A 34 -10.51 -15.03 -9.48
C ASP A 34 -9.34 -15.45 -8.58
N TYR A 35 -8.11 -15.38 -9.09
CA TYR A 35 -6.91 -15.67 -8.31
C TYR A 35 -6.76 -14.75 -7.10
N ILE A 36 -6.90 -13.44 -7.25
CA ILE A 36 -6.80 -12.54 -6.09
C ILE A 36 -7.94 -12.75 -5.09
N LEU A 37 -9.16 -13.05 -5.56
CA LEU A 37 -10.27 -13.40 -4.67
C LEU A 37 -9.98 -14.67 -3.87
N GLN A 38 -9.40 -15.69 -4.50
CA GLN A 38 -8.98 -16.92 -3.83
C GLN A 38 -7.94 -16.65 -2.74
N GLU A 39 -6.93 -15.83 -3.04
CA GLU A 39 -5.80 -15.58 -2.15
C GLU A 39 -6.11 -14.57 -1.02
N ARG A 40 -6.93 -13.56 -1.30
CA ARG A 40 -7.19 -12.43 -0.39
C ARG A 40 -8.64 -12.28 0.06
N GLY A 41 -9.58 -12.93 -0.59
CA GLY A 41 -11.02 -12.78 -0.34
C GLY A 41 -11.64 -11.49 -0.94
N ILE A 42 -10.82 -10.54 -1.33
CA ILE A 42 -11.23 -9.25 -1.90
C ILE A 42 -10.26 -8.81 -3.01
N CYS A 43 -10.71 -7.92 -3.89
CA CYS A 43 -9.86 -7.19 -4.83
C CYS A 43 -9.69 -5.75 -4.34
N PRO A 44 -8.60 -5.41 -3.61
CA PRO A 44 -8.40 -4.08 -3.04
C PRO A 44 -8.24 -3.01 -4.13
N GLY A 45 -8.45 -1.75 -3.76
CA GLY A 45 -8.48 -0.61 -4.68
C GLY A 45 -7.38 -0.56 -5.74
N PRO A 46 -6.08 -0.51 -5.38
CA PRO A 46 -5.01 -0.44 -6.38
C PRO A 46 -4.98 -1.66 -7.32
N TYR A 47 -5.39 -2.84 -6.84
CA TYR A 47 -5.45 -4.06 -7.65
C TYR A 47 -6.52 -4.00 -8.74
N ARG A 48 -7.59 -3.24 -8.52
CA ARG A 48 -8.63 -2.99 -9.56
C ARG A 48 -8.04 -2.23 -10.74
N ILE A 49 -7.13 -1.30 -10.50
CA ILE A 49 -6.39 -0.59 -11.54
C ILE A 49 -5.39 -1.54 -12.21
N TRP A 50 -4.63 -2.30 -11.43
CA TRP A 50 -3.65 -3.26 -11.95
C TRP A 50 -4.27 -4.40 -12.75
N LEU A 51 -5.57 -4.65 -12.62
CA LEU A 51 -6.31 -5.61 -13.44
C LEU A 51 -6.28 -5.27 -14.94
N GLN A 52 -5.93 -4.03 -15.31
CA GLN A 52 -5.63 -3.66 -16.71
C GLN A 52 -4.41 -4.39 -17.27
N ASN A 53 -3.52 -4.84 -16.40
CA ASN A 53 -2.40 -5.71 -16.72
C ASN A 53 -2.51 -6.99 -15.87
N PRO A 54 -3.23 -8.02 -16.34
CA PRO A 54 -3.47 -9.24 -15.57
C PRO A 54 -2.20 -9.96 -15.11
N ASP A 55 -1.15 -9.92 -15.93
CA ASP A 55 0.14 -10.53 -15.60
C ASP A 55 0.80 -9.79 -14.40
N LEU A 56 0.68 -8.46 -14.35
CA LEU A 56 1.11 -7.67 -13.20
C LEU A 56 0.29 -7.99 -11.96
N LEU A 57 -1.04 -8.04 -12.08
CA LEU A 57 -1.92 -8.37 -10.96
C LEU A 57 -1.57 -9.75 -10.39
N HIS A 58 -1.36 -10.73 -11.26
CA HIS A 58 -0.96 -12.08 -10.85
C HIS A 58 0.37 -12.09 -10.08
N ALA A 59 1.37 -11.32 -10.53
CA ALA A 59 2.67 -11.19 -9.87
C ALA A 59 2.57 -10.44 -8.53
N MET A 60 1.73 -9.42 -8.41
CA MET A 60 1.60 -8.59 -7.21
C MET A 60 0.74 -9.24 -6.12
N THR A 61 -0.15 -10.18 -6.47
CA THR A 61 -1.03 -10.85 -5.51
C THR A 61 -0.25 -11.61 -4.43
N PRO A 62 0.74 -12.48 -4.73
CA PRO A 62 1.53 -13.17 -3.71
C PRO A 62 2.30 -12.21 -2.80
N ILE A 63 2.80 -11.10 -3.35
CA ILE A 63 3.51 -10.07 -2.57
C ILE A 63 2.55 -9.44 -1.56
N GLY A 64 1.35 -9.05 -2.00
CA GLY A 64 0.33 -8.51 -1.10
C GLY A 64 -0.12 -9.49 -0.01
N VAL A 65 -0.18 -10.79 -0.32
CA VAL A 65 -0.46 -11.84 0.67
C VAL A 65 0.69 -11.98 1.67
N TYR A 66 1.94 -11.93 1.20
CA TYR A 66 3.12 -11.96 2.05
C TYR A 66 3.09 -10.86 3.11
N TYR A 67 2.81 -9.62 2.70
CA TYR A 67 2.73 -8.48 3.62
C TYR A 67 1.60 -8.56 4.63
N GLN A 68 0.54 -9.28 4.33
CA GLN A 68 -0.55 -9.48 5.29
C GLN A 68 -0.27 -10.57 6.32
N LYS A 69 0.52 -11.60 5.98
CA LYS A 69 0.53 -12.86 6.74
C LYS A 69 1.92 -13.32 7.20
N LYS A 70 3.01 -12.78 6.65
CA LYS A 70 4.33 -13.43 6.79
C LYS A 70 5.49 -12.50 7.16
N LEU A 71 5.26 -11.21 7.34
CA LEU A 71 6.31 -10.26 7.73
C LEU A 71 6.96 -10.63 9.06
N GLN A 72 8.27 -10.36 9.18
CA GLN A 72 9.03 -10.48 10.42
C GLN A 72 8.89 -9.24 11.33
N ILE A 73 8.02 -8.31 10.96
CA ILE A 73 7.67 -7.12 11.72
C ILE A 73 6.23 -7.21 12.22
N SER A 74 5.94 -6.53 13.32
CA SER A 74 4.61 -6.50 13.92
C SER A 74 3.60 -5.71 13.05
N ARG A 75 2.31 -5.87 13.34
CA ARG A 75 1.27 -5.08 12.65
C ARG A 75 1.44 -3.58 12.90
N GLN A 76 1.79 -3.15 14.11
CA GLN A 76 2.09 -1.75 14.40
C GLN A 76 3.25 -1.23 13.55
N GLU A 77 4.35 -1.98 13.48
CA GLU A 77 5.53 -1.65 12.68
C GLU A 77 5.19 -1.54 11.18
N HIS A 78 4.35 -2.44 10.67
CA HIS A 78 3.83 -2.38 9.31
C HIS A 78 3.03 -1.09 9.07
N GLU A 79 2.14 -0.72 9.99
CA GLU A 79 1.31 0.48 9.84
C GLU A 79 2.12 1.78 9.98
N ILE A 80 3.22 1.79 10.73
CA ILE A 80 4.16 2.92 10.74
C ILE A 80 4.72 3.15 9.33
N VAL A 81 5.21 2.11 8.66
CA VAL A 81 5.73 2.20 7.29
C VAL A 81 4.64 2.70 6.34
N THR A 82 3.47 2.08 6.38
CA THR A 82 2.36 2.40 5.46
C THR A 82 1.88 3.83 5.61
N ASN A 83 1.67 4.30 6.85
CA ASN A 83 1.18 5.65 7.09
C ASN A 83 2.25 6.74 6.81
N CYS A 84 3.55 6.45 6.99
CA CYS A 84 4.61 7.33 6.48
C CYS A 84 4.53 7.52 4.97
N ILE A 85 4.28 6.45 4.21
CA ILE A 85 4.19 6.51 2.75
C ILE A 85 2.92 7.23 2.33
N ASN A 86 1.80 6.96 2.96
CA ASN A 86 0.54 7.65 2.72
C ASN A 86 0.71 9.16 2.93
N GLY A 87 1.35 9.58 4.02
CA GLY A 87 1.65 10.99 4.28
C GLY A 87 2.56 11.61 3.23
N LYS A 88 3.58 10.89 2.79
CA LYS A 88 4.51 11.37 1.76
C LYS A 88 3.84 11.60 0.41
N TRP A 89 2.96 10.71 0.00
CA TRP A 89 2.35 10.75 -1.33
C TRP A 89 1.03 11.53 -1.37
N ALA A 90 0.52 11.99 -0.21
CA ALA A 90 -0.75 12.70 -0.08
C ALA A 90 -1.93 12.02 -0.85
N THR A 91 -1.80 10.73 -1.08
CA THR A 91 -2.83 9.88 -1.71
C THR A 91 -3.96 9.59 -0.75
N ALA A 92 -4.07 10.48 0.09
CA ALA A 92 -4.67 10.52 1.37
C ALA A 92 -6.13 10.10 1.39
N GLY A 93 -6.85 10.34 0.32
CA GLY A 93 -8.26 10.08 0.37
C GLY A 93 -8.59 8.62 0.56
N TYR A 94 -8.11 7.76 -0.33
CA TYR A 94 -8.50 6.34 -0.36
C TYR A 94 -7.80 5.51 0.71
N SER A 95 -6.48 5.58 0.78
CA SER A 95 -5.67 4.71 1.62
C SER A 95 -5.59 5.16 3.08
N ASN A 96 -5.69 6.47 3.35
CA ASN A 96 -5.50 7.00 4.70
C ASN A 96 -6.55 6.49 5.67
N LYS A 97 -7.83 6.59 5.35
CA LYS A 97 -8.90 6.19 6.25
C LYS A 97 -8.80 4.72 6.66
N GLU A 98 -8.51 3.83 5.71
CA GLU A 98 -8.37 2.40 6.01
C GLU A 98 -7.17 2.14 6.92
N HIS A 99 -6.01 2.72 6.61
CA HIS A 99 -4.78 2.49 7.37
C HIS A 99 -4.72 3.25 8.69
N GLU A 100 -5.42 4.38 8.84
CA GLU A 100 -5.65 5.06 10.12
C GLU A 100 -6.37 4.12 11.08
N GLU A 101 -7.53 3.60 10.69
CA GLU A 101 -8.31 2.67 11.51
C GLU A 101 -7.54 1.38 11.84
N ILE A 102 -6.80 0.84 10.89
CA ILE A 102 -6.00 -0.39 11.10
C ILE A 102 -4.87 -0.13 12.09
N ALA A 103 -4.18 1.02 11.97
CA ALA A 103 -3.09 1.41 12.85
C ALA A 103 -3.55 1.58 14.30
N GLU A 104 -4.68 2.26 14.51
CA GLU A 104 -5.29 2.44 15.83
C GLU A 104 -5.75 1.10 16.42
N LYS A 105 -6.40 0.25 15.63
CA LYS A 105 -6.78 -1.12 16.05
C LYS A 105 -5.57 -2.00 16.38
N ALA A 106 -4.43 -1.75 15.73
CA ALA A 106 -3.16 -2.41 16.06
C ALA A 106 -2.52 -1.87 17.33
N GLY A 107 -3.02 -0.78 17.90
CA GLY A 107 -2.59 -0.20 19.17
C GLY A 107 -1.60 0.97 19.03
N LEU A 108 -1.46 1.57 17.85
CA LEU A 108 -0.76 2.85 17.71
C LEU A 108 -1.64 3.99 18.25
N ALA A 109 -1.02 4.93 18.96
CA ALA A 109 -1.72 6.10 19.48
C ALA A 109 -2.20 7.01 18.33
N ALA A 110 -3.46 7.45 18.38
CA ALA A 110 -4.12 8.18 17.30
C ALA A 110 -3.34 9.45 16.90
N GLU A 111 -2.80 10.19 17.86
CA GLU A 111 -2.01 11.39 17.57
C GLU A 111 -0.71 11.09 16.78
N LYS A 112 -0.12 9.90 16.96
CA LYS A 112 1.06 9.46 16.21
C LYS A 112 0.67 9.06 14.78
N VAL A 113 -0.44 8.34 14.62
CA VAL A 113 -0.98 7.98 13.31
C VAL A 113 -1.31 9.23 12.51
N GLN A 114 -1.99 10.20 13.10
CA GLN A 114 -2.31 11.48 12.45
C GLN A 114 -1.05 12.25 12.05
N ALA A 115 0.00 12.27 12.90
CA ALA A 115 1.27 12.90 12.57
C ALA A 115 1.94 12.22 11.36
N LEU A 116 1.93 10.89 11.29
CA LEU A 116 2.47 10.14 10.14
C LEU A 116 1.74 10.51 8.84
N ILE A 117 0.41 10.49 8.85
CA ILE A 117 -0.44 10.79 7.69
C ILE A 117 -0.31 12.25 7.26
N ALA A 118 -0.19 13.17 8.21
CA ALA A 118 0.02 14.59 7.93
C ALA A 118 1.46 14.92 7.49
N GLY A 119 2.38 13.95 7.57
CA GLY A 119 3.81 14.16 7.26
C GLY A 119 4.53 15.00 8.34
N PHE A 120 3.98 15.08 9.54
CA PHE A 120 4.63 15.77 10.66
C PHE A 120 5.63 14.85 11.37
N PRO A 121 6.69 15.42 11.95
CA PRO A 121 7.61 14.67 12.79
C PRO A 121 6.89 14.05 13.98
N THR A 122 7.22 12.79 14.27
CA THR A 122 6.77 12.08 15.46
C THR A 122 7.88 11.19 16.02
N SER A 123 7.64 10.51 17.12
CA SER A 123 8.58 9.58 17.72
C SER A 123 7.85 8.43 18.40
N PHE A 124 8.56 7.33 18.61
CA PHE A 124 8.05 6.12 19.25
C PHE A 124 8.93 5.75 20.44
N GLU A 125 8.31 5.29 21.53
CA GLU A 125 9.04 4.84 22.72
C GLU A 125 9.67 3.47 22.51
N ASP A 126 9.03 2.61 21.73
CA ASP A 126 9.57 1.31 21.33
C ASP A 126 10.73 1.54 20.34
N PRO A 127 11.95 1.07 20.67
CA PRO A 127 13.15 1.25 19.82
C PRO A 127 12.98 0.63 18.41
N ARG A 128 12.24 -0.47 18.26
CA ARG A 128 11.98 -1.08 16.96
C ARG A 128 11.08 -0.20 16.10
N GLN A 129 10.00 0.30 16.68
CA GLN A 129 9.09 1.24 16.00
C GLN A 129 9.83 2.52 15.61
N GLN A 130 10.66 3.06 16.50
CA GLN A 130 11.43 4.28 16.25
C GLN A 130 12.41 4.09 15.09
N VAL A 131 13.16 3.00 15.06
CA VAL A 131 14.14 2.77 13.99
C VAL A 131 13.48 2.50 12.64
N ILE A 132 12.33 1.82 12.62
CA ILE A 132 11.52 1.61 11.41
C ILE A 132 11.01 2.94 10.87
N TYR A 133 10.50 3.80 11.74
CA TYR A 133 10.09 5.16 11.37
C TYR A 133 11.25 5.95 10.74
N GLU A 134 12.42 6.00 11.40
CA GLU A 134 13.60 6.73 10.92
C GLU A 134 14.11 6.23 9.57
N ILE A 135 14.17 4.89 9.37
CA ILE A 135 14.57 4.29 8.08
C ILE A 135 13.56 4.64 7.01
N THR A 136 12.26 4.50 7.31
CA THR A 136 11.19 4.79 6.37
C THR A 136 11.27 6.24 5.92
N GLN A 137 11.34 7.20 6.86
CA GLN A 137 11.47 8.62 6.54
C GLN A 137 12.73 8.93 5.72
N THR A 138 13.85 8.27 6.04
CA THR A 138 15.10 8.47 5.31
C THR A 138 14.98 7.99 3.85
N LEU A 139 14.44 6.79 3.63
CA LEU A 139 14.33 6.19 2.30
C LEU A 139 13.28 6.89 1.42
N ILE A 140 12.11 7.23 1.96
CA ILE A 140 11.07 7.94 1.18
C ILE A 140 11.47 9.39 0.85
N ALA A 141 12.43 9.97 1.60
CA ALA A 141 13.05 11.23 1.26
C ALA A 141 14.20 11.08 0.25
N SER A 142 14.42 9.87 -0.32
CA SER A 142 15.49 9.54 -1.25
C SER A 142 16.89 9.84 -0.69
N ARG A 143 17.08 9.68 0.62
CA ARG A 143 18.35 9.91 1.31
C ARG A 143 19.07 8.59 1.55
N ARG A 144 20.39 8.68 1.63
CA ARG A 144 21.23 7.56 2.07
C ARG A 144 21.02 7.31 3.56
N VAL A 145 20.79 6.05 3.94
CA VAL A 145 20.74 5.65 5.36
C VAL A 145 22.15 5.78 5.97
N PRO A 146 22.33 6.59 7.02
CA PRO A 146 23.62 6.73 7.71
C PRO A 146 24.01 5.41 8.37
N GLN A 147 25.33 5.16 8.50
CA GLN A 147 25.85 3.93 9.08
C GLN A 147 25.31 3.67 10.51
N GLY A 148 25.24 4.70 11.35
CA GLY A 148 24.71 4.55 12.71
C GLY A 148 23.22 4.17 12.76
N LEU A 149 22.40 4.68 11.84
CA LEU A 149 20.99 4.28 11.73
C LEU A 149 20.88 2.84 11.23
N TYR A 150 21.65 2.48 10.19
CA TYR A 150 21.71 1.11 9.70
C TYR A 150 22.08 0.13 10.80
N GLN A 151 23.12 0.42 11.57
CA GLN A 151 23.58 -0.48 12.65
C GLN A 151 22.51 -0.68 13.73
N ARG A 152 21.88 0.41 14.21
CA ARG A 152 20.76 0.30 15.17
C ARG A 152 19.61 -0.53 14.64
N ALA A 153 19.28 -0.36 13.37
CA ALA A 153 18.22 -1.13 12.75
C ALA A 153 18.59 -2.60 12.60
N PHE A 154 19.81 -2.89 12.19
CA PHE A 154 20.32 -4.25 12.10
C PHE A 154 20.29 -4.97 13.46
N ASP A 155 20.72 -4.30 14.51
CA ASP A 155 20.74 -4.85 15.87
C ASP A 155 19.33 -5.19 16.39
N LEU A 156 18.31 -4.42 15.97
CA LEU A 156 16.94 -4.60 16.41
C LEU A 156 16.10 -5.52 15.50
N LEU A 157 16.31 -5.47 14.20
CA LEU A 157 15.46 -6.13 13.21
C LEU A 157 16.12 -7.35 12.55
N GLY A 158 17.45 -7.41 12.53
CA GLY A 158 18.20 -8.38 11.74
C GLY A 158 18.03 -8.20 10.23
N ASP A 159 18.70 -9.06 9.46
CA ASP A 159 18.64 -9.01 7.98
C ASP A 159 17.22 -9.20 7.44
N ALA A 160 16.46 -10.12 8.00
CA ALA A 160 15.12 -10.42 7.54
C ALA A 160 14.15 -9.24 7.77
N GLY A 161 14.17 -8.65 8.98
CA GLY A 161 13.32 -7.50 9.27
C GLY A 161 13.69 -6.26 8.47
N LEU A 162 14.99 -5.99 8.26
CA LEU A 162 15.45 -4.90 7.39
C LEU A 162 15.00 -5.08 5.95
N THR A 163 15.10 -6.31 5.43
CA THR A 163 14.63 -6.64 4.08
C THR A 163 13.13 -6.43 3.97
N ASP A 164 12.35 -6.92 4.94
CA ASP A 164 10.90 -6.75 4.96
C ASP A 164 10.50 -5.27 4.96
N VAL A 165 11.10 -4.46 5.83
CA VAL A 165 10.83 -3.01 5.88
C VAL A 165 11.16 -2.34 4.54
N THR A 166 12.33 -2.64 3.96
CA THR A 166 12.77 -2.01 2.72
C THR A 166 11.86 -2.34 1.54
N VAL A 167 11.49 -3.62 1.39
CA VAL A 167 10.62 -4.06 0.29
C VAL A 167 9.17 -3.62 0.52
N LEU A 168 8.71 -3.58 1.77
CA LEU A 168 7.40 -3.03 2.14
C LEU A 168 7.28 -1.54 1.73
N ILE A 169 8.33 -0.73 1.97
CA ILE A 169 8.39 0.67 1.51
C ILE A 169 8.19 0.74 -0.01
N GLY A 170 8.89 -0.08 -0.78
CA GLY A 170 8.75 -0.13 -2.24
C GLY A 170 7.35 -0.53 -2.69
N TYR A 171 6.78 -1.54 -2.07
CA TYR A 171 5.44 -2.03 -2.37
C TYR A 171 4.37 -0.95 -2.11
N PHE A 172 4.32 -0.37 -0.91
CA PHE A 172 3.33 0.68 -0.61
C PHE A 172 3.58 1.98 -1.39
N THR A 173 4.84 2.26 -1.76
CA THR A 173 5.12 3.36 -2.70
C THR A 173 4.47 3.10 -4.05
N SER A 174 4.54 1.89 -4.60
CA SER A 174 3.87 1.55 -5.87
C SER A 174 2.34 1.63 -5.76
N VAL A 175 1.76 1.19 -4.65
CA VAL A 175 0.33 1.35 -4.32
C VAL A 175 -0.04 2.84 -4.32
N SER A 176 0.70 3.65 -3.57
CA SER A 176 0.41 5.08 -3.40
C SER A 176 0.57 5.86 -4.70
N MET A 177 1.62 5.56 -5.50
CA MET A 177 1.80 6.14 -6.84
C MET A 177 0.65 5.79 -7.77
N THR A 178 0.16 4.55 -7.73
CA THR A 178 -1.00 4.13 -8.53
C THR A 178 -2.24 4.95 -8.15
N LEU A 179 -2.55 5.04 -6.87
CA LEU A 179 -3.70 5.82 -6.38
C LEU A 179 -3.57 7.32 -6.71
N ALA A 180 -2.37 7.89 -6.57
CA ALA A 180 -2.09 9.29 -6.90
C ALA A 180 -2.25 9.58 -8.40
N LEU A 181 -1.69 8.70 -9.27
CA LEU A 181 -1.83 8.87 -10.73
C LEU A 181 -3.29 8.92 -11.17
N TYR A 182 -4.12 8.10 -10.56
CA TYR A 182 -5.55 8.03 -10.89
C TYR A 182 -6.42 8.93 -10.01
N ASP A 183 -5.84 9.72 -9.11
CA ASP A 183 -6.55 10.68 -8.26
C ASP A 183 -7.74 10.04 -7.53
N VAL A 184 -7.49 8.90 -6.88
CA VAL A 184 -8.54 8.09 -6.26
C VAL A 184 -8.98 8.72 -4.93
N PRO A 185 -10.25 9.18 -4.82
CA PRO A 185 -10.71 9.86 -3.61
C PRO A 185 -11.05 8.88 -2.47
N ALA A 186 -11.20 9.42 -1.26
CA ALA A 186 -11.78 8.69 -0.14
C ALA A 186 -13.19 8.18 -0.51
N GLY A 187 -13.54 6.97 -0.04
CA GLY A 187 -14.84 6.39 -0.30
C GLY A 187 -15.07 5.88 -1.73
N ALA A 188 -14.05 5.91 -2.61
CA ALA A 188 -14.19 5.40 -3.97
C ALA A 188 -14.65 3.93 -4.02
N SER A 189 -14.35 3.13 -3.00
CA SER A 189 -14.81 1.73 -2.90
C SER A 189 -16.31 1.59 -2.71
N ASP A 190 -16.99 2.60 -2.18
CA ASP A 190 -18.42 2.54 -1.87
C ASP A 190 -19.26 2.47 -3.15
N TYR A 191 -18.71 2.95 -4.26
CA TYR A 191 -19.35 2.99 -5.58
C TYR A 191 -18.78 1.98 -6.58
N SER A 192 -17.81 1.17 -6.15
CA SER A 192 -17.15 0.21 -7.01
C SER A 192 -18.02 -1.02 -7.29
N PRO A 193 -18.01 -1.56 -8.51
CA PRO A 193 -18.64 -2.85 -8.83
C PRO A 193 -17.90 -4.05 -8.22
N TYR A 194 -16.70 -3.84 -7.67
CA TYR A 194 -15.89 -4.88 -7.03
C TYR A 194 -16.20 -4.97 -5.53
N LYS A 195 -16.35 -6.17 -5.03
CA LYS A 195 -16.54 -6.47 -3.61
C LYS A 195 -15.23 -6.84 -2.94
#